data_90dbd4fe9043f82e97f30200e9cd50da
#
_entry.id   90dbd4fe9043f82e97f30200e9cd50da
#
_cell.length_a   1.000
_cell.length_b   1.000
_cell.length_c   1.000
_cell.angle_alpha   90.00
_cell.angle_beta   90.00
_cell.angle_gamma   90.00
#
_symmetry.space_group_name_H-M   'P 1'
#
loop_
_entity.id
_entity.type
_entity.pdbx_description
1 polymer ?
#
loop_
_entity_poly.entity_id
_entity_poly.type
_entity_poly.pdbx_seq_one_letter_code
_entity_poly.pdbx_strand_id
1 'polypeptide(L)'
;TFFFNTLTPDPVEMPAELEFAITRDFGSVEEFKVKFKKAATDIFGSGWAWLAQDEAGTLHIIQESNAGNPMRAGYKPLMTIDVWEHAYYIDYRNRRAEFIEKCWGLIHWEKVAQRMHDDILIAHIADMAEAKAGKDMDRYVCITCGWVYDPSEGDPDSGIAPGTPFKDIPEEWVCPACGVGKEYFEKER
;
A
#
# COMPACT_ATOMS: atom_id res chain seq x y z
N THR A 1 -9.47 0.97 -11.45
CA THR A 1 -8.96 1.93 -12.44
C THR A 1 -7.48 1.74 -12.70
N PHE A 2 -6.59 1.78 -11.69
CA PHE A 2 -5.15 1.59 -11.89
C PHE A 2 -4.84 0.24 -12.57
N PHE A 3 -5.41 -0.86 -12.07
CA PHE A 3 -5.25 -2.19 -12.63
C PHE A 3 -5.69 -2.26 -14.09
N PHE A 4 -6.90 -1.83 -14.42
CA PHE A 4 -7.40 -1.86 -15.81
C PHE A 4 -6.57 -0.98 -16.75
N ASN A 5 -6.03 0.14 -16.28
CA ASN A 5 -5.13 0.98 -17.07
C ASN A 5 -3.71 0.36 -17.26
N THR A 6 -3.43 -0.75 -16.58
CA THR A 6 -2.20 -1.52 -16.77
C THR A 6 -2.36 -2.56 -17.88
N LEU A 7 -3.58 -2.82 -18.33
CA LEU A 7 -3.91 -3.86 -19.29
C LEU A 7 -4.26 -3.28 -20.66
N THR A 8 -3.93 -4.04 -21.70
CA THR A 8 -4.32 -3.77 -23.09
C THR A 8 -4.59 -5.10 -23.81
N PRO A 9 -5.60 -5.15 -24.70
CA PRO A 9 -5.81 -6.32 -25.56
C PRO A 9 -4.76 -6.44 -26.67
N ASP A 10 -4.10 -5.33 -27.02
CA ASP A 10 -3.08 -5.29 -28.06
C ASP A 10 -1.70 -5.49 -27.44
N PRO A 11 -0.92 -6.48 -27.89
CA PRO A 11 0.44 -6.70 -27.39
C PRO A 11 1.30 -5.45 -27.59
N VAL A 12 1.97 -5.01 -26.52
CA VAL A 12 2.88 -3.87 -26.55
C VAL A 12 4.27 -4.34 -26.11
N GLU A 13 5.29 -3.97 -26.87
CA GLU A 13 6.68 -4.25 -26.50
C GLU A 13 7.09 -3.43 -25.27
N MET A 14 7.99 -4.00 -24.48
CA MET A 14 8.52 -3.30 -23.29
C MET A 14 9.49 -2.20 -23.77
N PRO A 15 9.30 -0.93 -23.33
CA PRO A 15 10.24 0.13 -23.65
C PRO A 15 11.63 -0.15 -23.06
N ALA A 16 12.69 0.21 -23.79
CA ALA A 16 14.07 -0.07 -23.42
C ALA A 16 14.48 0.49 -22.04
N GLU A 17 13.92 1.62 -21.64
CA GLU A 17 14.16 2.22 -20.31
C GLU A 17 13.62 1.36 -19.16
N LEU A 18 12.42 0.78 -19.34
CA LEU A 18 11.83 -0.12 -18.36
C LEU A 18 12.57 -1.46 -18.33
N GLU A 19 12.92 -1.99 -19.49
CA GLU A 19 13.74 -3.20 -19.62
C GLU A 19 15.10 -3.03 -18.91
N PHE A 20 15.74 -1.88 -19.10
CA PHE A 20 16.98 -1.55 -18.40
C PHE A 20 16.81 -1.52 -16.88
N ALA A 21 15.78 -0.83 -16.37
CA ALA A 21 15.50 -0.76 -14.94
C ALA A 21 15.20 -2.15 -14.35
N ILE A 22 14.39 -2.95 -15.04
CA ILE A 22 14.08 -4.32 -14.63
C ILE A 22 15.35 -5.19 -14.62
N THR A 23 16.17 -5.09 -15.64
CA THR A 23 17.42 -5.87 -15.74
C THR A 23 18.40 -5.47 -14.65
N ARG A 24 18.53 -4.16 -14.37
CA ARG A 24 19.37 -3.64 -13.28
C ARG A 24 18.98 -4.24 -11.92
N ASP A 25 17.69 -4.30 -11.61
CA ASP A 25 17.22 -4.61 -10.26
C ASP A 25 16.90 -6.10 -10.07
N PHE A 26 16.58 -6.82 -11.15
CA PHE A 26 16.16 -8.22 -11.05
C PHE A 26 17.08 -9.20 -11.77
N GLY A 27 18.03 -8.71 -12.61
CA GLY A 27 18.98 -9.51 -13.38
C GLY A 27 18.57 -9.67 -14.85
N SER A 28 17.32 -9.98 -15.14
CA SER A 28 16.75 -10.02 -16.48
C SER A 28 15.22 -9.87 -16.44
N VAL A 29 14.59 -9.66 -17.59
CA VAL A 29 13.12 -9.63 -17.70
C VAL A 29 12.53 -10.99 -17.34
N GLU A 30 13.20 -12.08 -17.73
CA GLU A 30 12.76 -13.44 -17.43
C GLU A 30 12.82 -13.70 -15.91
N GLU A 31 13.91 -13.34 -15.25
CA GLU A 31 14.04 -13.46 -13.80
C GLU A 31 13.01 -12.61 -13.06
N PHE A 32 12.76 -11.40 -13.53
CA PHE A 32 11.68 -10.55 -13.01
C PHE A 32 10.33 -11.27 -13.10
N LYS A 33 9.96 -11.79 -14.27
CA LYS A 33 8.69 -12.51 -14.45
C LYS A 33 8.57 -13.72 -13.52
N VAL A 34 9.65 -14.47 -13.35
CA VAL A 34 9.69 -15.62 -12.42
C VAL A 34 9.49 -15.17 -10.97
N LYS A 35 10.21 -14.13 -10.53
CA LYS A 35 10.11 -13.58 -9.17
C LYS A 35 8.72 -12.99 -8.92
N PHE A 36 8.18 -12.25 -9.88
CA PHE A 36 6.85 -11.65 -9.78
C PHE A 36 5.75 -12.70 -9.73
N LYS A 37 5.80 -13.70 -10.63
CA LYS A 37 4.87 -14.83 -10.64
C LYS A 37 4.88 -15.57 -9.31
N LYS A 38 6.08 -15.85 -8.77
CA LYS A 38 6.21 -16.48 -7.46
C LYS A 38 5.56 -15.62 -6.38
N ALA A 39 5.87 -14.33 -6.32
CA ALA A 39 5.28 -13.41 -5.35
C ALA A 39 3.74 -13.39 -5.46
N ALA A 40 3.20 -13.23 -6.67
CA ALA A 40 1.76 -13.22 -6.91
C ALA A 40 1.06 -14.54 -6.52
N THR A 41 1.72 -15.68 -6.75
CA THR A 41 1.17 -17.01 -6.41
C THR A 41 1.19 -17.25 -4.89
N ASP A 42 2.23 -16.79 -4.21
CA ASP A 42 2.45 -17.00 -2.78
C ASP A 42 1.56 -16.14 -1.86
N ILE A 43 0.83 -15.16 -2.42
CA ILE A 43 -0.13 -14.38 -1.62
C ILE A 43 -1.20 -15.32 -1.08
N PHE A 44 -1.28 -15.39 0.25
CA PHE A 44 -2.30 -16.18 0.91
C PHE A 44 -3.67 -15.49 0.82
N GLY A 45 -4.64 -16.16 0.22
CA GLY A 45 -5.99 -15.61 0.03
C GLY A 45 -6.05 -14.53 -1.05
N SER A 46 -6.79 -13.47 -0.77
CA SER A 46 -7.00 -12.34 -1.68
C SER A 46 -5.90 -11.29 -1.55
N GLY A 47 -5.51 -10.67 -2.66
CA GLY A 47 -4.51 -9.63 -2.63
C GLY A 47 -4.07 -9.17 -4.01
N TRP A 48 -2.93 -8.48 -4.04
CA TRP A 48 -2.36 -7.82 -5.20
C TRP A 48 -0.84 -8.00 -5.22
N ALA A 49 -0.29 -8.38 -6.35
CA ALA A 49 1.15 -8.31 -6.58
C ALA A 49 1.48 -7.04 -7.35
N TRP A 50 2.50 -6.31 -6.90
CA TRP A 50 2.87 -5.01 -7.43
C TRP A 50 4.32 -4.99 -7.92
N LEU A 51 4.56 -4.33 -9.04
CA LEU A 51 5.85 -3.73 -9.36
C LEU A 51 5.76 -2.27 -8.91
N ALA A 52 6.68 -1.86 -8.07
CA ALA A 52 6.71 -0.52 -7.50
C ALA A 52 8.14 0.03 -7.46
N GLN A 53 8.28 1.34 -7.42
CA GLN A 53 9.55 2.05 -7.40
C GLN A 53 9.70 2.80 -6.08
N ASP A 54 10.90 2.75 -5.48
CA ASP A 54 11.23 3.58 -4.32
C ASP A 54 11.71 4.98 -4.73
N GLU A 55 12.01 5.82 -3.74
CA GLU A 55 12.51 7.19 -3.95
C GLU A 55 13.87 7.23 -4.67
N ALA A 56 14.68 6.19 -4.55
CA ALA A 56 15.97 6.07 -5.23
C ALA A 56 15.83 5.60 -6.70
N GLY A 57 14.60 5.28 -7.14
CA GLY A 57 14.34 4.76 -8.47
C GLY A 57 14.56 3.26 -8.61
N THR A 58 14.74 2.52 -7.50
CA THR A 58 14.91 1.06 -7.52
C THR A 58 13.55 0.37 -7.60
N LEU A 59 13.47 -0.70 -8.36
CA LEU A 59 12.24 -1.45 -8.56
C LEU A 59 12.12 -2.59 -7.54
N HIS A 60 10.90 -2.75 -7.01
CA HIS A 60 10.57 -3.76 -6.01
C HIS A 60 9.33 -4.55 -6.42
N ILE A 61 9.31 -5.85 -6.08
CA ILE A 61 8.11 -6.68 -6.13
C ILE A 61 7.50 -6.71 -4.73
N ILE A 62 6.27 -6.20 -4.60
CA ILE A 62 5.59 -6.05 -3.31
C ILE A 62 4.30 -6.88 -3.34
N GLN A 63 4.08 -7.64 -2.26
CA GLN A 63 2.86 -8.40 -2.03
C GLN A 63 1.97 -7.63 -1.04
N GLU A 64 0.71 -7.45 -1.39
CA GLU A 64 -0.26 -6.78 -0.54
C GLU A 64 -1.51 -7.64 -0.37
N SER A 65 -1.90 -7.89 0.86
CA SER A 65 -3.11 -8.65 1.18
C SER A 65 -4.35 -7.77 1.07
N ASN A 66 -5.46 -8.37 0.68
CA ASN A 66 -6.76 -7.71 0.56
C ASN A 66 -6.68 -6.42 -0.28
N ALA A 67 -7.03 -5.27 0.29
CA ALA A 67 -7.03 -3.96 -0.37
C ALA A 67 -5.74 -3.16 -0.13
N GLY A 68 -4.67 -3.79 0.36
CA GLY A 68 -3.38 -3.15 0.56
C GLY A 68 -2.76 -2.64 -0.75
N ASN A 69 -1.90 -1.63 -0.63
CA ASN A 69 -1.17 -1.07 -1.77
C ASN A 69 0.18 -0.49 -1.32
N PRO A 70 1.19 -0.44 -2.21
CA PRO A 70 2.55 -0.03 -1.88
C PRO A 70 2.69 1.47 -1.54
N MET A 71 1.74 2.32 -1.94
CA MET A 71 1.77 3.76 -1.63
C MET A 71 1.76 4.03 -0.12
N ARG A 72 1.14 3.15 0.66
CA ARG A 72 1.13 3.24 2.14
C ARG A 72 2.53 3.19 2.76
N ALA A 73 3.48 2.58 2.06
CA ALA A 73 4.88 2.46 2.48
C ALA A 73 5.80 3.43 1.70
N GLY A 74 5.24 4.38 0.93
CA GLY A 74 6.00 5.38 0.19
C GLY A 74 6.49 4.91 -1.19
N TYR A 75 6.07 3.74 -1.66
CA TYR A 75 6.46 3.27 -2.99
C TYR A 75 5.52 3.79 -4.06
N LYS A 76 6.07 4.15 -5.21
CA LYS A 76 5.33 4.51 -6.41
C LYS A 76 4.89 3.25 -7.17
N PRO A 77 3.57 2.96 -7.31
CA PRO A 77 3.10 1.80 -8.03
C PRO A 77 3.27 1.98 -9.54
N LEU A 78 3.84 0.99 -10.22
CA LEU A 78 4.02 0.98 -11.66
C LEU A 78 3.07 0.00 -12.35
N MET A 79 2.93 -1.21 -11.80
CA MET A 79 2.11 -2.29 -12.33
C MET A 79 1.51 -3.11 -11.19
N THR A 80 0.35 -3.70 -11.42
CA THR A 80 -0.22 -4.68 -10.50
C THR A 80 -0.96 -5.79 -11.22
N ILE A 81 -1.02 -6.97 -10.58
CA ILE A 81 -1.89 -8.07 -10.96
C ILE A 81 -2.81 -8.38 -9.78
N ASP A 82 -4.11 -8.44 -10.08
CA ASP A 82 -5.15 -8.84 -9.14
C ASP A 82 -5.11 -10.36 -8.94
N VAL A 83 -4.95 -10.80 -7.71
CA VAL A 83 -4.98 -12.23 -7.36
C VAL A 83 -6.12 -12.58 -6.41
N TRP A 84 -7.14 -11.72 -6.32
CA TRP A 84 -8.43 -12.10 -5.76
C TRP A 84 -9.06 -13.17 -6.64
N GLU A 85 -9.78 -14.12 -6.05
CA GLU A 85 -10.41 -15.20 -6.83
C GLU A 85 -11.40 -14.69 -7.89
N HIS A 86 -12.09 -13.59 -7.64
CA HIS A 86 -13.00 -12.99 -8.63
C HIS A 86 -12.30 -12.59 -9.95
N ALA A 87 -10.99 -12.35 -9.91
CA ALA A 87 -10.23 -11.96 -11.10
C ALA A 87 -9.97 -13.13 -12.06
N TYR A 88 -9.96 -14.36 -11.56
CA TYR A 88 -9.55 -15.51 -12.40
C TYR A 88 -10.41 -16.78 -12.25
N TYR A 89 -11.27 -16.86 -11.23
CA TYR A 89 -11.91 -18.13 -10.89
C TYR A 89 -12.85 -18.67 -11.98
N ILE A 90 -13.53 -17.80 -12.74
CA ILE A 90 -14.46 -18.23 -13.81
C ILE A 90 -13.74 -19.10 -14.85
N ASP A 91 -12.56 -18.66 -15.31
CA ASP A 91 -11.84 -19.33 -16.39
C ASP A 91 -10.76 -20.30 -15.88
N TYR A 92 -10.13 -19.98 -14.77
CA TYR A 92 -8.95 -20.70 -14.27
C TYR A 92 -9.21 -21.53 -13.01
N ARG A 93 -10.34 -21.35 -12.32
CA ARG A 93 -10.65 -22.00 -11.04
C ARG A 93 -9.52 -21.73 -10.03
N ASN A 94 -8.90 -22.77 -9.48
CA ASN A 94 -7.77 -22.67 -8.53
C ASN A 94 -6.40 -22.54 -9.21
N ARG A 95 -6.34 -22.40 -10.53
CA ARG A 95 -5.08 -22.34 -11.28
C ARG A 95 -4.54 -20.90 -11.37
N ARG A 96 -4.35 -20.25 -10.20
CA ARG A 96 -3.84 -18.88 -10.10
C ARG A 96 -2.53 -18.68 -10.88
N ALA A 97 -1.59 -19.62 -10.78
CA ALA A 97 -0.30 -19.53 -11.47
C ALA A 97 -0.43 -19.50 -13.01
N GLU A 98 -1.43 -20.19 -13.57
CA GLU A 98 -1.74 -20.18 -15.01
C GLU A 98 -2.34 -18.84 -15.43
N PHE A 99 -3.26 -18.29 -14.63
CA PHE A 99 -3.80 -16.95 -14.84
C PHE A 99 -2.71 -15.89 -14.89
N ILE A 100 -1.80 -15.87 -13.87
CA ILE A 100 -0.69 -14.91 -13.82
C ILE A 100 0.19 -15.02 -15.08
N GLU A 101 0.45 -16.24 -15.55
CA GLU A 101 1.23 -16.46 -16.78
C GLU A 101 0.58 -15.83 -18.00
N LYS A 102 -0.75 -15.90 -18.09
CA LYS A 102 -1.49 -15.28 -19.21
C LYS A 102 -1.54 -13.77 -19.13
N CYS A 103 -1.46 -13.18 -17.92
CA CYS A 103 -1.47 -11.74 -17.75
C CYS A 103 -0.31 -11.03 -18.45
N TRP A 104 0.85 -11.68 -18.61
CA TRP A 104 2.00 -11.06 -19.29
C TRP A 104 1.72 -10.56 -20.69
N GLY A 105 0.87 -11.27 -21.44
CA GLY A 105 0.47 -10.87 -22.79
C GLY A 105 -0.51 -9.68 -22.83
N LEU A 106 -1.03 -9.25 -21.69
CA LEU A 106 -2.00 -8.17 -21.58
C LEU A 106 -1.41 -6.90 -20.94
N ILE A 107 -0.16 -6.93 -20.51
CA ILE A 107 0.45 -5.76 -19.83
C ILE A 107 0.76 -4.66 -20.84
N HIS A 108 0.27 -3.46 -20.55
CA HIS A 108 0.58 -2.25 -21.29
C HIS A 108 1.91 -1.67 -20.83
N TRP A 109 3.02 -2.21 -21.34
CA TRP A 109 4.38 -1.88 -20.89
C TRP A 109 4.75 -0.41 -21.04
N GLU A 110 4.27 0.26 -22.09
CA GLU A 110 4.46 1.72 -22.24
C GLU A 110 3.82 2.48 -21.08
N LYS A 111 2.64 2.06 -20.61
CA LYS A 111 1.97 2.68 -19.47
C LYS A 111 2.74 2.45 -18.16
N VAL A 112 3.34 1.28 -18.01
CA VAL A 112 4.20 0.96 -16.87
C VAL A 112 5.44 1.86 -16.88
N ALA A 113 6.10 2.02 -18.04
CA ALA A 113 7.25 2.91 -18.20
C ALA A 113 6.89 4.38 -17.93
N GLN A 114 5.78 4.88 -18.47
CA GLN A 114 5.31 6.26 -18.22
C GLN A 114 5.19 6.56 -16.72
N ARG A 115 4.71 5.61 -15.93
CA ARG A 115 4.54 5.78 -14.47
C ARG A 115 5.86 5.92 -13.73
N MET A 116 6.99 5.49 -14.28
CA MET A 116 8.31 5.73 -13.68
C MET A 116 8.63 7.22 -13.59
N HIS A 117 8.05 8.03 -14.51
CA HIS A 117 8.27 9.47 -14.63
C HIS A 117 7.07 10.32 -14.20
N ASP A 118 6.05 9.70 -13.59
CA ASP A 118 4.83 10.40 -13.17
C ASP A 118 5.05 11.16 -11.84
N ASP A 119 5.43 12.44 -11.95
CA ASP A 119 5.70 13.30 -10.81
C ASP A 119 4.43 13.66 -10.00
N ILE A 120 3.25 13.61 -10.62
CA ILE A 120 1.98 13.84 -9.92
C ILE A 120 1.73 12.72 -8.91
N LEU A 121 2.06 11.49 -9.27
CA LEU A 121 1.95 10.36 -8.37
C LEU A 121 2.96 10.47 -7.22
N ILE A 122 4.17 10.96 -7.50
CA ILE A 122 5.21 11.20 -6.47
C ILE A 122 4.75 12.29 -5.50
N ALA A 123 4.25 13.43 -5.99
CA ALA A 123 3.74 14.52 -5.16
C ALA A 123 2.60 14.03 -4.25
N HIS A 124 1.66 13.27 -4.77
CA HIS A 124 0.55 12.73 -3.98
C HIS A 124 1.02 11.72 -2.90
N ILE A 125 2.05 10.93 -3.20
CA ILE A 125 2.67 10.02 -2.21
C ILE A 125 3.38 10.83 -1.13
N ALA A 126 4.11 11.90 -1.50
CA ALA A 126 4.77 12.78 -0.56
C ALA A 126 3.76 13.47 0.37
N ASP A 127 2.68 14.03 -0.18
CA ASP A 127 1.58 14.62 0.60
C ASP A 127 0.97 13.62 1.59
N MET A 128 0.76 12.38 1.16
CA MET A 128 0.24 11.31 2.03
C MET A 128 1.27 10.89 3.11
N ALA A 129 2.55 10.87 2.78
CA ALA A 129 3.63 10.56 3.72
C ALA A 129 3.80 11.67 4.76
N GLU A 130 3.73 12.94 4.35
CA GLU A 130 3.76 14.09 5.26
C GLU A 130 2.52 14.14 6.16
N ALA A 131 1.33 13.85 5.62
CA ALA A 131 0.11 13.74 6.41
C ALA A 131 0.19 12.61 7.46
N LYS A 132 0.93 11.53 7.15
CA LYS A 132 1.17 10.42 8.08
C LYS A 132 2.27 10.74 9.09
N ALA A 133 3.35 11.40 8.67
CA ALA A 133 4.45 11.82 9.55
C ALA A 133 4.06 12.94 10.51
N GLY A 134 3.06 13.75 10.14
CA GLY A 134 2.52 14.83 10.98
C GLY A 134 1.52 14.37 12.04
N LYS A 135 1.05 13.14 11.99
CA LYS A 135 0.14 12.60 13.01
C LYS A 135 0.94 11.80 14.02
N ASP A 136 1.14 12.39 15.18
CA ASP A 136 1.58 11.68 16.38
C ASP A 136 0.48 10.70 16.79
N MET A 137 0.60 9.45 16.32
CA MET A 137 -0.34 8.35 16.59
C MET A 137 0.08 7.54 17.81
N ASP A 138 0.90 8.10 18.66
CA ASP A 138 1.30 7.47 19.92
C ASP A 138 0.09 7.27 20.85
N ARG A 139 0.10 6.15 21.54
CA ARG A 139 -0.90 5.84 22.56
C ARG A 139 -0.55 6.52 23.86
N TYR A 140 -1.58 6.94 24.57
CA TYR A 140 -1.43 7.64 25.84
C TYR A 140 -2.21 6.93 26.94
N VAL A 141 -1.58 6.75 28.10
CA VAL A 141 -2.16 6.04 29.25
C VAL A 141 -2.53 7.04 30.33
N CYS A 142 -3.76 6.97 30.83
CA CYS A 142 -4.18 7.70 32.00
C CYS A 142 -3.45 7.17 33.24
N ILE A 143 -2.60 7.99 33.88
CA ILE A 143 -1.84 7.58 35.06
C ILE A 143 -2.72 7.35 36.29
N THR A 144 -3.97 7.82 36.28
CA THR A 144 -4.90 7.68 37.40
C THR A 144 -5.63 6.34 37.38
N CYS A 145 -6.08 5.87 36.20
CA CYS A 145 -6.92 4.65 36.11
C CYS A 145 -6.39 3.60 35.15
N GLY A 146 -5.34 3.89 34.39
CA GLY A 146 -4.77 2.95 33.41
C GLY A 146 -5.51 2.86 32.07
N TRP A 147 -6.56 3.65 31.85
CA TRP A 147 -7.25 3.70 30.57
C TRP A 147 -6.33 4.22 29.47
N VAL A 148 -6.36 3.61 28.27
CA VAL A 148 -5.47 3.96 27.19
C VAL A 148 -6.25 4.65 26.10
N TYR A 149 -5.79 5.83 25.68
CA TYR A 149 -6.22 6.48 24.46
C TYR A 149 -5.43 5.89 23.29
N ASP A 150 -6.12 5.27 22.34
CA ASP A 150 -5.54 4.82 21.08
C ASP A 150 -6.05 5.72 19.95
N PRO A 151 -5.16 6.51 19.30
CA PRO A 151 -5.57 7.37 18.21
C PRO A 151 -6.25 6.64 17.03
N SER A 152 -5.98 5.34 16.84
CA SER A 152 -6.62 4.56 15.79
C SER A 152 -8.11 4.30 16.04
N GLU A 153 -8.51 4.24 17.30
CA GLU A 153 -9.88 4.02 17.75
C GLU A 153 -10.60 5.34 18.07
N GLY A 154 -9.86 6.34 18.58
CA GLY A 154 -10.41 7.59 19.06
C GLY A 154 -11.20 7.41 20.36
N ASP A 155 -12.16 8.30 20.58
CA ASP A 155 -13.19 8.22 21.63
C ASP A 155 -14.52 8.75 21.07
N PRO A 156 -15.22 7.96 20.24
CA PRO A 156 -16.44 8.39 19.58
C PRO A 156 -17.56 8.79 20.54
N ASP A 157 -17.60 8.19 21.74
CA ASP A 157 -18.58 8.50 22.76
C ASP A 157 -18.43 9.92 23.33
N SER A 158 -17.18 10.43 23.32
CA SER A 158 -16.87 11.81 23.69
C SER A 158 -16.68 12.72 22.46
N GLY A 159 -17.03 12.25 21.26
CA GLY A 159 -16.97 13.03 20.03
C GLY A 159 -15.58 13.10 19.36
N ILE A 160 -14.64 12.26 19.77
CA ILE A 160 -13.29 12.18 19.18
C ILE A 160 -13.25 11.10 18.11
N ALA A 161 -13.15 11.49 16.86
CA ALA A 161 -13.14 10.57 15.72
C ALA A 161 -11.87 9.68 15.70
N PRO A 162 -11.96 8.43 15.20
CA PRO A 162 -10.79 7.61 14.90
C PRO A 162 -9.80 8.35 13.99
N GLY A 163 -8.51 8.21 14.28
CA GLY A 163 -7.42 8.90 13.57
C GLY A 163 -7.08 10.28 14.15
N THR A 164 -7.62 10.66 15.32
CA THR A 164 -7.28 11.90 16.01
C THR A 164 -6.06 11.70 16.91
N PRO A 165 -4.93 12.40 16.68
CA PRO A 165 -3.79 12.38 17.58
C PRO A 165 -4.14 12.92 18.98
N PHE A 166 -3.51 12.40 20.03
CA PHE A 166 -3.80 12.85 21.42
C PHE A 166 -3.63 14.36 21.61
N LYS A 167 -2.63 14.97 20.95
CA LYS A 167 -2.38 16.42 21.00
C LYS A 167 -3.54 17.25 20.42
N ASP A 168 -4.29 16.69 19.46
CA ASP A 168 -5.35 17.38 18.72
C ASP A 168 -6.73 17.20 19.38
N ILE A 169 -6.81 16.43 20.47
CA ILE A 169 -8.02 16.32 21.30
C ILE A 169 -8.30 17.66 22.01
N PRO A 170 -9.55 18.14 22.08
CA PRO A 170 -9.90 19.35 22.81
C PRO A 170 -9.39 19.35 24.25
N GLU A 171 -8.98 20.53 24.75
CA GLU A 171 -8.43 20.66 26.12
C GLU A 171 -9.46 20.31 27.21
N GLU A 172 -10.72 20.53 26.93
CA GLU A 172 -11.85 20.19 27.83
C GLU A 172 -12.20 18.69 27.86
N TRP A 173 -11.57 17.88 26.99
CA TRP A 173 -11.79 16.44 27.01
C TRP A 173 -11.24 15.81 28.30
N VAL A 174 -12.00 14.85 28.82
CA VAL A 174 -11.66 14.13 30.05
C VAL A 174 -11.63 12.62 29.79
N CYS A 175 -10.85 11.93 30.61
CA CYS A 175 -10.77 10.47 30.55
C CYS A 175 -12.17 9.84 30.69
N PRO A 176 -12.64 9.02 29.74
CA PRO A 176 -14.00 8.43 29.80
C PRO A 176 -14.17 7.44 30.96
N ALA A 177 -13.06 6.91 31.49
CA ALA A 177 -13.11 5.95 32.58
C ALA A 177 -13.14 6.60 33.98
N CYS A 178 -12.44 7.76 34.19
CA CYS A 178 -12.31 8.35 35.53
C CYS A 178 -12.50 9.86 35.59
N GLY A 179 -12.71 10.54 34.46
CA GLY A 179 -13.07 11.97 34.42
C GLY A 179 -11.92 12.96 34.63
N VAL A 180 -10.66 12.51 34.68
CA VAL A 180 -9.52 13.43 34.81
C VAL A 180 -9.14 14.02 33.45
N GLY A 181 -8.53 15.21 33.43
CA GLY A 181 -8.13 15.91 32.22
C GLY A 181 -6.91 15.29 31.52
N LYS A 182 -6.56 15.85 30.35
CA LYS A 182 -5.42 15.41 29.51
C LYS A 182 -4.08 15.44 30.24
N GLU A 183 -3.89 16.32 31.19
CA GLU A 183 -2.68 16.48 32.00
C GLU A 183 -2.32 15.23 32.83
N TYR A 184 -3.24 14.30 32.97
CA TYR A 184 -3.03 13.02 33.66
C TYR A 184 -2.71 11.87 32.70
N PHE A 185 -2.30 12.18 31.47
CA PHE A 185 -1.92 11.16 30.49
C PHE A 185 -0.45 11.22 30.16
N GLU A 186 0.18 10.07 30.10
CA GLU A 186 1.56 9.90 29.65
C GLU A 186 1.62 9.01 28.42
N LYS A 187 2.62 9.27 27.56
CA LYS A 187 2.87 8.43 26.38
C LYS A 187 3.19 6.99 26.81
N GLU A 188 2.49 6.03 26.21
CA GLU A 188 2.77 4.60 26.43
C GLU A 188 4.19 4.28 25.93
N ARG A 189 4.98 3.56 26.73
CA ARG A 189 6.38 3.22 26.42
C ARG A 189 6.52 1.92 25.65
#